data_89d111683edd9893f27b80a13441abe0
#
_entry.id   89d111683edd9893f27b80a13441abe0
#
_cell.length_a   1.000
_cell.length_b   1.000
_cell.length_c   1.000
_cell.angle_alpha   90.00
_cell.angle_beta   90.00
_cell.angle_gamma   90.00
#
_symmetry.space_group_name_H-M   'P 1'
#
loop_
_entity.id
_entity.type
_entity.pdbx_description
1 polymer ?
#
loop_
_entity_poly.entity_id
_entity_poly.type
_entity_poly.pdbx_seq_one_letter_code
_entity_poly.pdbx_strand_id
1 'polypeptide(L)'
;MAEAKPLRRDATGFAEFGSTDTFPVSSLPARLTISPSQITGDQDDYGPTGWSTADVVRLNFDTGGRAITSFSAWTNGLPKTLLNISGNYGYLPCEHPDGTAANRVMGTYDHIIAPYGAAVIEYDSTSSRIRVLSNTFNPAAPGIGNLRGHFYHQSVGSITAADWGNIGFVDTGTGSALSTAAATSALPATWEIQTGTTTTGSTNIYFSKNILNPAFYGASHIILSCNMYLPTLSDGTNTYTFSFGIVPSPNSATLDVNNNVVIKYSHGLNSGKFLGVVRSNAGAESTVDLGVTVAANTLYSLTVCFDKAISEARFYVDGVMAGRVTGSMPTGTAVGERAIVIKSAGTTERVARLTGLTFSTIY
;
A
#
# COMPACT_ATOMS: atom_id res chain seq x y z
N MET A 1 -6.94 15.96 -49.56
CA MET A 1 -7.64 14.93 -48.81
C MET A 1 -8.87 15.61 -48.24
N ALA A 2 -10.07 15.09 -48.52
CA ALA A 2 -11.30 15.64 -47.93
C ALA A 2 -11.35 15.24 -46.47
N GLU A 3 -11.54 16.21 -45.55
CA GLU A 3 -11.75 15.92 -44.15
C GLU A 3 -13.04 15.11 -43.99
N ALA A 4 -12.95 13.99 -43.23
CA ALA A 4 -14.11 13.20 -42.87
C ALA A 4 -14.98 14.00 -41.89
N LYS A 5 -16.20 14.30 -42.29
CA LYS A 5 -17.16 14.98 -41.42
C LYS A 5 -17.82 13.99 -40.46
N PRO A 6 -18.11 14.38 -39.20
CA PRO A 6 -18.85 13.53 -38.28
C PRO A 6 -20.26 13.23 -38.81
N LEU A 7 -20.79 12.04 -38.48
CA LEU A 7 -22.12 11.59 -38.86
C LEU A 7 -23.12 11.86 -37.76
N ARG A 8 -24.34 12.26 -38.10
CA ARG A 8 -25.50 12.33 -37.24
C ARG A 8 -26.56 11.29 -37.66
N ARG A 9 -27.42 10.87 -36.78
CA ARG A 9 -28.55 10.02 -37.12
C ARG A 9 -29.82 10.89 -37.21
N ASP A 10 -30.51 10.82 -38.32
CA ASP A 10 -31.83 11.43 -38.51
C ASP A 10 -32.91 10.34 -38.79
N ALA A 11 -34.11 10.76 -39.09
CA ALA A 11 -35.23 9.85 -39.36
C ALA A 11 -35.04 8.95 -40.59
N THR A 12 -34.11 9.29 -41.48
CA THR A 12 -33.83 8.57 -42.72
C THR A 12 -32.52 7.76 -42.67
N GLY A 13 -31.73 7.87 -41.59
CA GLY A 13 -30.48 7.15 -41.40
C GLY A 13 -29.35 8.02 -40.87
N PHE A 14 -28.12 7.77 -41.34
CA PHE A 14 -26.97 8.58 -40.99
C PHE A 14 -26.71 9.64 -42.08
N ALA A 15 -26.61 10.89 -41.63
CA ALA A 15 -26.24 12.01 -42.49
C ALA A 15 -24.99 12.71 -41.97
N GLU A 16 -24.20 13.36 -42.86
CA GLU A 16 -23.10 14.18 -42.40
C GLU A 16 -23.59 15.44 -41.67
N PHE A 17 -22.83 15.90 -40.68
CA PHE A 17 -23.09 17.19 -40.04
C PHE A 17 -22.80 18.31 -41.05
N GLY A 18 -23.81 19.12 -41.33
CA GLY A 18 -23.67 20.34 -42.12
C GLY A 18 -23.12 21.47 -41.25
N SER A 19 -22.62 22.51 -41.92
CA SER A 19 -22.07 23.70 -41.26
C SER A 19 -23.11 24.49 -40.42
N THR A 20 -24.39 24.22 -40.59
CA THR A 20 -25.51 24.82 -39.87
C THR A 20 -26.09 23.92 -38.77
N ASP A 21 -25.62 22.69 -38.68
CA ASP A 21 -26.04 21.79 -37.65
C ASP A 21 -25.40 22.18 -36.31
N THR A 22 -26.22 22.50 -35.33
CA THR A 22 -25.77 22.70 -33.96
C THR A 22 -26.00 21.41 -33.18
N PHE A 23 -24.98 20.95 -32.47
CA PHE A 23 -25.16 19.94 -31.42
C PHE A 23 -26.12 20.55 -30.41
N PRO A 24 -27.29 19.96 -30.16
CA PRO A 24 -28.14 20.46 -29.11
C PRO A 24 -27.48 20.15 -27.78
N VAL A 25 -26.74 21.13 -27.25
CA VAL A 25 -26.05 21.00 -25.92
C VAL A 25 -27.07 20.64 -24.83
N SER A 26 -28.35 21.01 -25.06
CA SER A 26 -29.48 20.62 -24.20
C SER A 26 -29.82 19.11 -24.23
N SER A 27 -29.27 18.34 -25.21
CA SER A 27 -29.51 16.89 -25.26
C SER A 27 -28.42 16.08 -24.51
N LEU A 28 -27.35 16.70 -24.07
CA LEU A 28 -26.42 16.05 -23.16
C LEU A 28 -27.08 16.05 -21.78
N PRO A 29 -27.27 14.87 -21.15
CA PRO A 29 -27.81 14.82 -19.80
C PRO A 29 -26.91 15.67 -18.88
N ALA A 30 -27.52 16.61 -18.17
CA ALA A 30 -26.80 17.40 -17.18
C ALA A 30 -26.20 16.44 -16.14
N ARG A 31 -24.91 16.55 -15.90
CA ARG A 31 -24.25 15.74 -14.85
C ARG A 31 -24.84 16.11 -13.51
N LEU A 32 -25.43 15.14 -12.84
CA LEU A 32 -26.01 15.35 -11.52
C LEU A 32 -24.90 15.43 -10.47
N THR A 33 -24.79 16.60 -9.84
CA THR A 33 -23.82 16.85 -8.77
C THR A 33 -24.55 16.93 -7.43
N ILE A 34 -24.05 16.19 -6.43
CA ILE A 34 -24.52 16.29 -5.05
C ILE A 34 -23.41 16.84 -4.14
N SER A 35 -23.83 17.52 -3.08
CA SER A 35 -22.94 18.06 -2.04
C SER A 35 -23.42 17.54 -0.68
N PRO A 36 -22.98 16.36 -0.25
CA PRO A 36 -23.33 15.80 1.05
C PRO A 36 -22.82 16.66 2.20
N SER A 37 -23.29 16.36 3.41
CA SER A 37 -22.76 16.93 4.64
C SER A 37 -21.27 16.68 4.80
N GLN A 38 -20.59 17.50 5.59
CA GLN A 38 -19.18 17.31 5.93
C GLN A 38 -18.96 15.93 6.55
N ILE A 39 -17.87 15.27 6.13
CA ILE A 39 -17.44 13.99 6.66
C ILE A 39 -16.61 14.28 7.92
N THR A 40 -17.16 13.93 9.09
CA THR A 40 -16.58 14.18 10.41
C THR A 40 -16.09 12.91 11.11
N GLY A 41 -16.13 11.76 10.44
CA GLY A 41 -15.65 10.44 10.87
C GLY A 41 -15.46 9.55 9.67
N ASP A 42 -14.79 8.41 9.86
CA ASP A 42 -14.66 7.41 8.82
C ASP A 42 -16.03 6.89 8.39
N GLN A 43 -16.16 6.51 7.13
CA GLN A 43 -17.41 6.12 6.52
C GLN A 43 -17.34 4.69 5.98
N ASP A 44 -18.28 3.86 6.42
CA ASP A 44 -18.49 2.53 5.87
C ASP A 44 -19.73 2.55 4.97
N ASP A 45 -19.64 1.86 3.83
CA ASP A 45 -20.73 1.81 2.84
C ASP A 45 -21.29 3.20 2.47
N TYR A 46 -20.40 4.15 2.23
CA TYR A 46 -20.75 5.55 1.98
C TYR A 46 -21.72 5.69 0.82
N GLY A 47 -22.90 6.20 1.12
CA GLY A 47 -24.01 6.38 0.16
C GLY A 47 -24.93 7.51 0.58
N PRO A 48 -24.49 8.77 0.46
CA PRO A 48 -25.31 9.91 0.87
C PRO A 48 -26.56 10.04 0.01
N THR A 49 -27.55 10.82 0.48
CA THR A 49 -28.78 11.11 -0.27
C THR A 49 -28.46 11.56 -1.71
N GLY A 50 -29.08 10.91 -2.67
CA GLY A 50 -28.84 11.14 -4.10
C GLY A 50 -27.65 10.36 -4.69
N TRP A 51 -26.93 9.56 -3.89
CA TRP A 51 -25.77 8.76 -4.33
C TRP A 51 -26.06 7.93 -5.58
N SER A 52 -27.18 7.20 -5.62
CA SER A 52 -27.49 6.26 -6.71
C SER A 52 -27.55 6.92 -8.09
N THR A 53 -27.96 8.17 -8.15
CA THR A 53 -28.16 8.93 -9.40
C THR A 53 -27.07 9.96 -9.68
N ALA A 54 -26.24 10.28 -8.68
CA ALA A 54 -25.20 11.29 -8.85
C ALA A 54 -24.06 10.81 -9.78
N ASP A 55 -23.59 11.69 -10.65
CA ASP A 55 -22.37 11.54 -11.43
C ASP A 55 -21.16 12.13 -10.73
N VAL A 56 -21.40 13.20 -9.96
CA VAL A 56 -20.34 13.90 -9.20
C VAL A 56 -20.78 14.03 -7.74
N VAL A 57 -19.92 13.60 -6.83
CA VAL A 57 -20.13 13.71 -5.39
C VAL A 57 -19.04 14.61 -4.80
N ARG A 58 -19.44 15.72 -4.20
CA ARG A 58 -18.52 16.68 -3.57
C ARG A 58 -18.26 16.25 -2.13
N LEU A 59 -17.03 15.84 -1.85
CA LEU A 59 -16.59 15.41 -0.53
C LEU A 59 -15.99 16.60 0.23
N ASN A 60 -16.36 16.75 1.50
CA ASN A 60 -15.83 17.77 2.38
C ASN A 60 -15.33 17.11 3.68
N PHE A 61 -14.03 16.91 3.82
CA PHE A 61 -13.43 16.30 5.00
C PHE A 61 -13.12 17.38 6.06
N ASP A 62 -13.50 17.13 7.33
CA ASP A 62 -13.26 18.03 8.45
C ASP A 62 -11.79 18.09 8.87
N THR A 63 -11.08 16.95 8.70
CA THR A 63 -9.65 16.80 8.97
C THR A 63 -9.02 15.86 7.96
N GLY A 64 -7.68 15.87 7.85
CA GLY A 64 -6.93 14.92 7.04
C GLY A 64 -7.03 13.50 7.59
N GLY A 65 -6.97 12.52 6.68
CA GLY A 65 -6.95 11.10 7.03
C GLY A 65 -8.32 10.44 7.17
N ARG A 66 -9.43 11.14 6.89
CA ARG A 66 -10.75 10.47 6.89
C ARG A 66 -10.82 9.41 5.82
N ALA A 67 -11.28 8.22 6.22
CA ALA A 67 -11.45 7.07 5.34
C ALA A 67 -12.89 6.95 4.82
N ILE A 68 -13.02 6.53 3.58
CA ILE A 68 -14.24 5.92 3.05
C ILE A 68 -13.87 4.46 2.71
N THR A 69 -14.26 3.53 3.58
CA THR A 69 -13.82 2.13 3.53
C THR A 69 -14.54 1.31 2.46
N SER A 70 -15.72 1.76 2.09
CA SER A 70 -16.60 1.15 1.09
C SER A 70 -17.66 2.14 0.64
N PHE A 71 -18.37 1.79 -0.42
CA PHE A 71 -19.46 2.61 -0.95
C PHE A 71 -20.74 1.80 -1.08
N SER A 72 -21.89 2.44 -0.89
CA SER A 72 -23.16 1.81 -1.28
C SER A 72 -23.14 1.46 -2.76
N ALA A 73 -23.60 0.27 -3.12
CA ALA A 73 -23.66 -0.16 -4.52
C ALA A 73 -24.57 0.77 -5.35
N TRP A 74 -24.25 0.91 -6.62
CA TRP A 74 -25.12 1.59 -7.60
C TRP A 74 -25.17 0.77 -8.88
N THR A 75 -26.32 0.82 -9.55
CA THR A 75 -26.63 -0.12 -10.64
C THR A 75 -26.61 0.50 -12.03
N ASN A 76 -26.34 1.80 -12.15
CA ASN A 76 -26.35 2.45 -13.45
C ASN A 76 -25.13 2.20 -14.34
N GLY A 77 -24.12 1.46 -13.82
CA GLY A 77 -22.91 1.07 -14.56
C GLY A 77 -22.02 2.24 -14.99
N LEU A 78 -22.32 3.47 -14.55
CA LEU A 78 -21.54 4.65 -14.90
C LEU A 78 -20.52 4.99 -13.81
N PRO A 79 -19.30 5.38 -14.20
CA PRO A 79 -18.32 5.87 -13.23
C PRO A 79 -18.80 7.12 -12.51
N LYS A 80 -18.44 7.23 -11.22
CA LYS A 80 -18.70 8.41 -10.39
C LYS A 80 -17.42 9.20 -10.16
N THR A 81 -17.53 10.51 -10.19
CA THR A 81 -16.45 11.42 -9.80
C THR A 81 -16.61 11.82 -8.35
N LEU A 82 -15.65 11.50 -7.52
CA LEU A 82 -15.50 11.99 -6.15
C LEU A 82 -14.64 13.25 -6.21
N LEU A 83 -15.20 14.40 -5.89
CA LEU A 83 -14.51 15.68 -5.92
C LEU A 83 -14.29 16.17 -4.48
N ASN A 84 -13.07 16.14 -4.00
CA ASN A 84 -12.74 16.74 -2.72
C ASN A 84 -12.73 18.27 -2.82
N ILE A 85 -13.61 18.91 -2.06
CA ILE A 85 -13.73 20.39 -2.01
C ILE A 85 -13.10 20.98 -0.76
N SER A 86 -12.49 20.16 0.09
CA SER A 86 -11.85 20.60 1.33
C SER A 86 -10.34 20.78 1.18
N GLY A 87 -9.74 21.53 2.10
CA GLY A 87 -8.27 21.63 2.23
C GLY A 87 -7.63 20.41 2.91
N ASN A 88 -8.41 19.39 3.24
CA ASN A 88 -7.97 18.18 3.90
C ASN A 88 -7.98 17.01 2.91
N TYR A 89 -7.07 16.05 3.07
CA TYR A 89 -7.11 14.84 2.27
C TYR A 89 -8.04 13.79 2.91
N GLY A 90 -8.67 12.98 2.07
CA GLY A 90 -9.32 11.75 2.46
C GLY A 90 -8.70 10.56 1.75
N TYR A 91 -9.07 9.34 2.13
CA TYR A 91 -8.56 8.18 1.42
C TYR A 91 -9.56 7.04 1.31
N LEU A 92 -9.31 6.18 0.33
CA LEU A 92 -10.07 4.99 0.00
C LEU A 92 -9.17 3.79 0.30
N PRO A 93 -9.29 3.19 1.50
CA PRO A 93 -8.52 2.01 1.85
C PRO A 93 -9.00 0.81 1.05
N CYS A 94 -8.06 0.05 0.48
CA CYS A 94 -8.38 -1.15 -0.27
C CYS A 94 -8.70 -2.33 0.64
N GLU A 95 -9.74 -3.09 0.30
CA GLU A 95 -10.21 -4.31 1.00
C GLU A 95 -10.40 -4.14 2.52
N HIS A 96 -10.78 -2.93 2.96
CA HIS A 96 -10.93 -2.62 4.39
C HIS A 96 -12.07 -3.45 5.02
N PRO A 97 -11.85 -4.13 6.17
CA PRO A 97 -12.80 -5.08 6.73
C PRO A 97 -14.09 -4.44 7.29
N ASP A 98 -14.06 -3.15 7.64
CA ASP A 98 -15.24 -2.46 8.18
C ASP A 98 -16.30 -2.21 7.12
N GLY A 99 -15.91 -2.10 5.85
CA GLY A 99 -16.86 -2.01 4.75
C GLY A 99 -17.49 -3.36 4.40
N THR A 100 -18.73 -3.32 3.88
CA THR A 100 -19.38 -4.51 3.31
C THR A 100 -18.51 -5.11 2.20
N ALA A 101 -18.21 -6.39 2.27
CA ALA A 101 -17.26 -7.06 1.37
C ALA A 101 -17.54 -6.82 -0.12
N ALA A 102 -18.82 -6.80 -0.52
CA ALA A 102 -19.24 -6.54 -1.89
C ALA A 102 -19.09 -5.08 -2.35
N ASN A 103 -18.74 -4.16 -1.46
CA ASN A 103 -18.70 -2.72 -1.72
C ASN A 103 -17.32 -2.11 -1.47
N ARG A 104 -16.31 -2.94 -1.18
CA ARG A 104 -14.96 -2.48 -0.88
C ARG A 104 -14.23 -1.97 -2.11
N VAL A 105 -13.31 -1.07 -1.89
CA VAL A 105 -12.37 -0.62 -2.91
C VAL A 105 -11.37 -1.73 -3.19
N MET A 106 -11.23 -2.10 -4.46
CA MET A 106 -10.29 -3.14 -4.91
C MET A 106 -8.92 -2.52 -5.18
N GLY A 107 -7.88 -3.14 -4.69
CA GLY A 107 -6.50 -2.73 -4.97
C GLY A 107 -5.51 -3.33 -3.98
N THR A 108 -4.25 -3.10 -4.25
CA THR A 108 -3.13 -3.56 -3.42
C THR A 108 -2.57 -2.48 -2.49
N TYR A 109 -3.07 -1.26 -2.62
CA TYR A 109 -2.69 -0.10 -1.80
C TYR A 109 -3.82 0.93 -1.80
N ASP A 110 -3.85 1.74 -0.77
CA ASP A 110 -4.89 2.75 -0.59
C ASP A 110 -4.76 3.90 -1.59
N HIS A 111 -5.89 4.45 -1.97
CA HIS A 111 -5.96 5.62 -2.83
C HIS A 111 -6.22 6.88 -2.01
N ILE A 112 -5.50 7.95 -2.29
CA ILE A 112 -5.66 9.24 -1.62
C ILE A 112 -6.43 10.19 -2.50
N ILE A 113 -7.47 10.79 -1.94
CA ILE A 113 -8.17 11.91 -2.54
C ILE A 113 -7.56 13.19 -1.98
N ALA A 114 -6.67 13.79 -2.76
CA ALA A 114 -5.96 15.01 -2.37
C ALA A 114 -6.91 16.18 -2.05
N PRO A 115 -6.49 17.18 -1.24
CA PRO A 115 -7.22 18.44 -1.12
C PRO A 115 -7.47 19.04 -2.50
N TYR A 116 -8.72 19.40 -2.76
CA TYR A 116 -9.18 19.93 -4.05
C TYR A 116 -8.93 19.01 -5.25
N GLY A 117 -8.59 17.74 -4.99
CA GLY A 117 -8.41 16.69 -5.99
C GLY A 117 -9.69 15.91 -6.27
N ALA A 118 -9.59 14.95 -7.17
CA ALA A 118 -10.71 14.08 -7.54
C ALA A 118 -10.27 12.64 -7.71
N ALA A 119 -11.18 11.70 -7.49
CA ALA A 119 -11.05 10.32 -7.89
C ALA A 119 -12.24 9.91 -8.76
N VAL A 120 -12.02 9.07 -9.75
CA VAL A 120 -13.08 8.44 -10.53
C VAL A 120 -13.17 6.99 -10.12
N ILE A 121 -14.34 6.57 -9.70
CA ILE A 121 -14.64 5.22 -9.24
C ILE A 121 -15.72 4.57 -10.08
N GLU A 122 -15.66 3.25 -10.19
CA GLU A 122 -16.65 2.43 -10.88
C GLU A 122 -17.00 1.21 -10.03
N TYR A 123 -18.27 0.82 -10.05
CA TYR A 123 -18.72 -0.43 -9.44
C TYR A 123 -18.64 -1.56 -10.47
N ASP A 124 -17.73 -2.50 -10.24
CA ASP A 124 -17.61 -3.72 -11.04
C ASP A 124 -18.58 -4.80 -10.48
N SER A 125 -19.70 -4.97 -11.13
CA SER A 125 -20.71 -5.94 -10.72
C SER A 125 -20.23 -7.40 -10.84
N THR A 126 -19.21 -7.68 -11.65
CA THR A 126 -18.67 -9.04 -11.81
C THR A 126 -17.86 -9.45 -10.59
N SER A 127 -16.97 -8.58 -10.11
CA SER A 127 -16.19 -8.82 -8.90
C SER A 127 -16.92 -8.40 -7.62
N SER A 128 -18.03 -7.67 -7.72
CA SER A 128 -18.69 -6.99 -6.60
C SER A 128 -17.70 -6.14 -5.80
N ARG A 129 -17.01 -5.23 -6.50
CA ARG A 129 -15.97 -4.36 -5.94
C ARG A 129 -16.01 -2.98 -6.59
N ILE A 130 -15.49 -2.00 -5.86
CA ILE A 130 -15.26 -0.65 -6.38
C ILE A 130 -13.86 -0.60 -6.99
N ARG A 131 -13.75 -0.15 -8.22
CA ARG A 131 -12.48 0.13 -8.89
C ARG A 131 -12.22 1.62 -8.91
N VAL A 132 -10.99 2.02 -8.58
CA VAL A 132 -10.53 3.40 -8.79
C VAL A 132 -9.91 3.46 -10.19
N LEU A 133 -10.59 4.13 -11.11
CA LEU A 133 -10.16 4.26 -12.51
C LEU A 133 -9.09 5.34 -12.69
N SER A 134 -9.21 6.41 -11.92
CA SER A 134 -8.21 7.48 -11.91
C SER A 134 -8.26 8.23 -10.59
N ASN A 135 -7.15 8.81 -10.21
CA ASN A 135 -7.03 9.65 -9.04
C ASN A 135 -6.20 10.89 -9.42
N THR A 136 -6.81 12.07 -9.31
CA THR A 136 -6.13 13.33 -9.62
C THR A 136 -5.44 13.83 -8.37
N PHE A 137 -4.14 13.82 -8.43
CA PHE A 137 -3.29 14.46 -7.44
C PHE A 137 -3.15 15.95 -7.82
N ASN A 138 -3.47 16.86 -6.89
CA ASN A 138 -3.24 18.30 -7.11
C ASN A 138 -1.89 18.70 -6.48
N PRO A 139 -0.83 18.86 -7.28
CA PRO A 139 0.49 19.22 -6.76
C PRO A 139 0.57 20.63 -6.19
N ALA A 140 -0.45 21.48 -6.43
CA ALA A 140 -0.49 22.86 -5.96
C ALA A 140 -1.32 23.05 -4.67
N ALA A 141 -1.94 21.99 -4.13
CA ALA A 141 -2.72 22.07 -2.91
C ALA A 141 -1.81 22.37 -1.71
N PRO A 142 -2.08 23.43 -0.94
CA PRO A 142 -1.31 23.70 0.27
C PRO A 142 -1.55 22.56 1.27
N GLY A 143 -0.47 21.98 1.79
CA GLY A 143 -0.51 20.87 2.76
C GLY A 143 -0.21 19.49 2.21
N ILE A 144 -0.30 19.28 0.89
CA ILE A 144 0.30 18.10 0.25
C ILE A 144 1.64 18.53 -0.34
N GLY A 145 2.59 18.73 0.52
CA GLY A 145 3.96 18.87 0.12
C GLY A 145 4.42 17.58 -0.52
N ASN A 146 4.35 17.53 -1.85
CA ASN A 146 5.06 16.58 -2.67
C ASN A 146 4.89 15.09 -2.29
N LEU A 147 4.38 14.30 -3.20
CA LEU A 147 4.71 12.88 -3.26
C LEU A 147 6.25 12.80 -3.36
N ARG A 148 6.92 12.81 -2.24
CA ARG A 148 8.39 12.74 -2.19
C ARG A 148 8.78 11.29 -2.10
N GLY A 149 9.13 10.75 -3.24
CA GLY A 149 9.85 9.51 -3.35
C GLY A 149 8.94 8.29 -3.46
N HIS A 150 8.53 7.98 -4.66
CA HIS A 150 8.22 6.60 -5.01
C HIS A 150 9.54 5.96 -5.43
N PHE A 151 10.15 5.18 -4.54
CA PHE A 151 11.32 4.39 -4.86
C PHE A 151 10.85 2.98 -5.22
N TYR A 152 10.86 2.68 -6.50
CA TYR A 152 10.70 1.31 -6.97
C TYR A 152 12.07 0.70 -7.21
N HIS A 153 12.33 -0.42 -6.58
CA HIS A 153 13.53 -1.18 -6.86
C HIS A 153 13.20 -2.62 -7.22
N GLN A 154 13.46 -2.95 -8.44
CA GLN A 154 13.42 -4.33 -8.92
C GLN A 154 14.85 -4.81 -9.12
N SER A 155 15.23 -5.93 -8.52
CA SER A 155 16.52 -6.55 -8.80
C SER A 155 16.51 -7.09 -10.23
N VAL A 156 17.27 -6.46 -11.12
CA VAL A 156 17.52 -6.90 -12.49
C VAL A 156 19.01 -7.21 -12.62
N GLY A 157 19.36 -8.46 -12.54
CA GLY A 157 20.74 -8.90 -12.72
C GLY A 157 21.65 -8.70 -11.49
N SER A 158 22.95 -8.88 -11.69
CA SER A 158 23.97 -8.68 -10.65
C SER A 158 24.11 -7.21 -10.31
N ILE A 159 23.78 -6.84 -9.08
CA ILE A 159 23.90 -5.47 -8.59
C ILE A 159 25.05 -5.41 -7.62
N THR A 160 25.97 -4.48 -7.85
CA THR A 160 27.06 -4.21 -6.91
C THR A 160 26.60 -3.17 -5.88
N ALA A 161 27.11 -3.24 -4.66
CA ALA A 161 26.80 -2.30 -3.58
C ALA A 161 27.05 -0.83 -3.96
N ALA A 162 27.84 -0.56 -5.00
CA ALA A 162 28.13 0.78 -5.49
C ALA A 162 26.96 1.45 -6.25
N ASP A 163 26.00 0.65 -6.75
CA ASP A 163 24.87 1.18 -7.53
C ASP A 163 23.76 1.78 -6.65
N TRP A 164 23.93 1.74 -5.32
CA TRP A 164 22.85 1.92 -4.37
C TRP A 164 23.12 2.98 -3.30
N GLY A 165 23.58 4.12 -3.64
CA GLY A 165 23.98 5.20 -2.71
C GLY A 165 23.15 5.38 -1.41
N ASN A 166 22.06 4.63 -1.25
CA ASN A 166 21.10 4.77 -0.15
C ASN A 166 20.54 3.44 0.41
N ILE A 167 20.88 2.29 -0.17
CA ILE A 167 20.56 0.98 0.38
C ILE A 167 21.80 0.47 1.09
N GLY A 168 21.64 0.11 2.36
CA GLY A 168 22.66 -0.52 3.17
C GLY A 168 22.29 -1.96 3.47
N PHE A 169 23.29 -2.72 3.87
CA PHE A 169 23.09 -4.04 4.46
C PHE A 169 24.02 -4.20 5.67
N VAL A 170 23.60 -5.02 6.61
CA VAL A 170 24.41 -5.44 7.75
C VAL A 170 24.24 -6.93 7.92
N ASP A 171 25.35 -7.62 8.07
CA ASP A 171 25.41 -9.03 8.40
C ASP A 171 26.17 -9.27 9.70
N THR A 172 25.83 -10.34 10.39
CA THR A 172 26.44 -10.73 11.65
C THR A 172 26.43 -12.26 11.78
N GLY A 173 27.56 -12.84 12.09
CA GLY A 173 27.73 -14.29 12.22
C GLY A 173 28.48 -14.91 11.03
N THR A 174 29.04 -16.08 11.26
CA THR A 174 29.84 -16.80 10.25
C THR A 174 28.96 -17.27 9.12
N GLY A 175 29.26 -16.85 7.88
CA GLY A 175 28.55 -17.22 6.67
C GLY A 175 27.21 -16.51 6.49
N SER A 176 26.83 -15.57 7.37
CA SER A 176 25.74 -14.65 7.07
C SER A 176 26.19 -13.69 5.96
N ALA A 177 25.30 -13.43 5.01
CA ALA A 177 25.65 -12.62 3.84
C ALA A 177 24.41 -12.02 3.17
N LEU A 178 24.64 -10.95 2.41
CA LEU A 178 23.76 -10.51 1.34
C LEU A 178 24.31 -11.06 0.02
N SER A 179 23.50 -11.77 -0.73
CA SER A 179 23.81 -12.22 -2.08
C SER A 179 22.66 -11.95 -3.04
N THR A 180 22.82 -12.33 -4.29
CA THR A 180 21.75 -12.22 -5.30
C THR A 180 21.50 -13.58 -5.91
N ALA A 181 20.23 -13.92 -6.13
CA ALA A 181 19.83 -15.08 -6.93
C ALA A 181 19.36 -14.62 -8.32
N ALA A 182 19.85 -15.29 -9.33
CA ALA A 182 19.44 -15.03 -10.71
C ALA A 182 17.94 -15.35 -10.91
N ALA A 183 17.32 -14.66 -11.87
CA ALA A 183 15.96 -14.96 -12.27
C ALA A 183 15.85 -16.39 -12.80
N THR A 184 14.75 -17.03 -12.47
CA THR A 184 14.35 -18.33 -12.99
C THR A 184 13.02 -18.21 -13.73
N SER A 185 12.55 -19.28 -14.39
CA SER A 185 11.21 -19.27 -15.01
C SER A 185 10.06 -19.06 -14.01
N ALA A 186 10.30 -19.27 -12.71
CA ALA A 186 9.29 -19.17 -11.65
C ALA A 186 9.47 -17.94 -10.76
N LEU A 187 10.67 -17.33 -10.70
CA LEU A 187 11.00 -16.24 -9.81
C LEU A 187 11.82 -15.16 -10.54
N PRO A 188 11.54 -13.87 -10.31
CA PRO A 188 12.43 -12.79 -10.75
C PRO A 188 13.78 -12.89 -10.03
N ALA A 189 14.77 -12.14 -10.49
CA ALA A 189 16.02 -11.98 -9.76
C ALA A 189 15.74 -11.38 -8.36
N THR A 190 16.40 -11.91 -7.34
CA THR A 190 16.13 -11.58 -5.93
C THR A 190 17.41 -11.25 -5.17
N TRP A 191 17.30 -10.46 -4.13
CA TRP A 191 18.30 -10.44 -3.07
C TRP A 191 18.09 -11.61 -2.13
N GLU A 192 19.16 -12.20 -1.70
CA GLU A 192 19.15 -13.24 -0.68
C GLU A 192 19.79 -12.70 0.60
N ILE A 193 19.02 -12.64 1.67
CA ILE A 193 19.53 -12.37 3.02
C ILE A 193 19.63 -13.71 3.75
N GLN A 194 20.84 -14.00 4.24
CA GLN A 194 21.23 -15.34 4.72
C GLN A 194 21.66 -15.29 6.18
N THR A 195 21.22 -16.25 6.98
CA THR A 195 21.56 -16.32 8.41
C THR A 195 22.92 -16.91 8.69
N GLY A 196 23.58 -17.52 7.68
CA GLY A 196 24.83 -18.26 7.88
C GLY A 196 24.65 -19.54 8.69
N THR A 197 25.79 -20.09 9.14
CA THR A 197 25.88 -21.42 9.78
C THR A 197 26.04 -21.38 11.30
N THR A 198 26.04 -20.21 11.93
CA THR A 198 26.05 -20.06 13.39
C THR A 198 24.64 -20.03 13.96
N THR A 199 24.49 -20.23 15.28
CA THR A 199 23.18 -20.23 15.97
C THR A 199 22.55 -18.85 16.10
N THR A 200 23.29 -17.76 15.83
CA THR A 200 22.87 -16.36 16.05
C THR A 200 23.09 -15.45 14.84
N GLY A 201 23.35 -16.00 13.67
CA GLY A 201 23.60 -15.21 12.46
C GLY A 201 22.39 -14.41 11.99
N SER A 202 22.63 -13.22 11.47
CA SER A 202 21.61 -12.34 10.91
C SER A 202 22.12 -11.58 9.70
N THR A 203 21.22 -11.29 8.77
CA THR A 203 21.45 -10.37 7.66
C THR A 203 20.23 -9.52 7.43
N ASN A 204 20.44 -8.24 7.19
CA ASN A 204 19.38 -7.33 6.81
C ASN A 204 19.74 -6.56 5.52
N ILE A 205 18.69 -6.11 4.86
CA ILE A 205 18.75 -5.07 3.83
C ILE A 205 17.87 -3.92 4.30
N TYR A 206 18.34 -2.69 4.17
CA TYR A 206 17.64 -1.52 4.68
C TYR A 206 17.85 -0.29 3.81
N PHE A 207 16.85 0.59 3.80
CA PHE A 207 17.03 1.96 3.35
C PHE A 207 17.61 2.81 4.48
N SER A 208 18.68 3.55 4.19
CA SER A 208 19.33 4.39 5.19
C SER A 208 18.36 5.40 5.79
N LYS A 209 18.37 5.52 7.12
CA LYS A 209 17.61 6.52 7.88
C LYS A 209 17.85 7.97 7.42
N ASN A 210 18.93 8.23 6.68
CA ASN A 210 19.24 9.56 6.16
C ASN A 210 18.37 9.94 4.96
N ILE A 211 17.76 8.97 4.27
CA ILE A 211 16.75 9.23 3.23
C ILE A 211 15.40 9.47 3.87
N LEU A 212 15.12 8.75 4.94
CA LEU A 212 13.91 8.87 5.73
C LEU A 212 14.20 9.88 6.87
N ASN A 213 14.48 11.13 6.49
CA ASN A 213 14.67 12.26 7.40
C ASN A 213 13.49 12.34 8.39
N PRO A 214 13.66 12.85 9.63
CA PRO A 214 12.58 13.14 10.58
C PRO A 214 11.37 13.88 10.01
N ALA A 215 11.55 14.65 8.92
CA ALA A 215 10.45 15.20 8.15
C ALA A 215 9.48 14.12 7.62
N PHE A 216 9.92 12.90 7.34
CA PHE A 216 9.06 11.81 6.91
C PHE A 216 8.20 11.24 8.05
N TYR A 217 8.61 11.41 9.30
CA TYR A 217 7.77 11.07 10.45
C TYR A 217 6.63 12.08 10.67
N GLY A 218 6.72 13.25 10.06
CA GLY A 218 5.61 14.18 9.89
C GLY A 218 4.64 13.77 8.78
N ALA A 219 5.04 12.80 7.91
CA ALA A 219 4.16 12.27 6.89
C ALA A 219 2.99 11.57 7.56
N SER A 220 1.81 11.86 7.07
CA SER A 220 0.59 11.26 7.59
C SER A 220 0.42 9.83 7.13
N HIS A 221 1.06 9.42 6.03
CA HIS A 221 0.85 8.11 5.44
C HIS A 221 2.13 7.55 4.81
N ILE A 222 2.49 6.32 5.18
CA ILE A 222 3.67 5.60 4.69
C ILE A 222 3.22 4.22 4.18
N ILE A 223 3.67 3.86 2.99
CA ILE A 223 3.42 2.55 2.38
C ILE A 223 4.75 1.91 2.04
N LEU A 224 4.95 0.69 2.50
CA LEU A 224 6.10 -0.16 2.20
C LEU A 224 5.63 -1.45 1.58
N SER A 225 6.31 -1.91 0.55
CA SER A 225 6.02 -3.22 -0.03
C SER A 225 7.28 -3.98 -0.41
N CYS A 226 7.23 -5.29 -0.27
CA CYS A 226 8.23 -6.19 -0.84
C CYS A 226 7.57 -7.49 -1.29
N ASN A 227 8.18 -8.16 -2.26
CA ASN A 227 7.89 -9.56 -2.52
C ASN A 227 8.91 -10.42 -1.79
N MET A 228 8.43 -11.40 -1.03
CA MET A 228 9.22 -12.29 -0.19
C MET A 228 9.01 -13.74 -0.59
N TYR A 229 10.09 -14.51 -0.58
CA TYR A 229 10.10 -15.94 -0.85
C TYR A 229 11.04 -16.64 0.14
N LEU A 230 10.54 -17.67 0.81
CA LEU A 230 11.31 -18.48 1.74
C LEU A 230 11.54 -19.88 1.16
N PRO A 231 12.77 -20.20 0.71
CA PRO A 231 13.06 -21.55 0.21
C PRO A 231 12.87 -22.64 1.26
N THR A 232 13.18 -22.32 2.51
CA THR A 232 13.07 -23.22 3.65
C THR A 232 12.50 -22.48 4.85
N LEU A 233 11.48 -23.03 5.48
CA LEU A 233 10.83 -22.42 6.64
C LEU A 233 11.68 -22.56 7.90
N SER A 234 11.43 -21.66 8.86
CA SER A 234 11.81 -21.84 10.26
C SER A 234 11.15 -23.12 10.79
N ASP A 235 11.87 -23.87 11.58
CA ASP A 235 11.40 -25.12 12.22
C ASP A 235 11.88 -25.17 13.68
N GLY A 236 11.50 -26.22 14.41
CA GLY A 236 11.83 -26.39 15.83
C GLY A 236 13.33 -26.59 16.11
N THR A 237 14.15 -26.91 15.11
CA THR A 237 15.60 -27.12 15.23
C THR A 237 16.39 -25.93 14.72
N ASN A 238 16.00 -25.41 13.56
CA ASN A 238 16.65 -24.27 12.91
C ASN A 238 15.70 -23.09 12.89
N THR A 239 15.56 -22.45 14.04
CA THR A 239 14.60 -21.37 14.24
C THR A 239 15.18 -20.05 13.78
N TYR A 240 14.44 -19.33 12.98
CA TYR A 240 14.75 -17.96 12.59
C TYR A 240 13.48 -17.11 12.52
N THR A 241 13.67 -15.80 12.59
CA THR A 241 12.61 -14.82 12.38
C THR A 241 12.93 -14.01 11.12
N PHE A 242 11.97 -13.89 10.23
CA PHE A 242 11.92 -12.89 9.18
C PHE A 242 11.10 -11.70 9.67
N SER A 243 11.52 -10.47 9.38
CA SER A 243 10.76 -9.26 9.67
C SER A 243 10.94 -8.24 8.55
N PHE A 244 9.83 -7.62 8.12
CA PHE A 244 9.79 -6.58 7.10
C PHE A 244 8.91 -5.42 7.56
N GLY A 245 9.38 -4.18 7.39
CA GLY A 245 8.60 -2.98 7.69
C GLY A 245 9.45 -1.81 8.16
N ILE A 246 8.82 -0.93 8.96
CA ILE A 246 9.41 0.29 9.50
C ILE A 246 10.03 0.01 10.86
N VAL A 247 11.26 0.49 11.06
CA VAL A 247 12.02 0.31 12.31
C VAL A 247 12.85 1.55 12.63
N PRO A 248 13.17 1.83 13.92
CA PRO A 248 13.95 3.01 14.31
C PRO A 248 15.46 2.88 14.00
N SER A 249 15.96 1.65 13.93
CA SER A 249 17.37 1.37 13.67
C SER A 249 17.52 0.40 12.51
N PRO A 250 17.27 0.85 11.27
CA PRO A 250 17.22 -0.04 10.11
C PRO A 250 18.57 -0.73 9.85
N ASN A 251 19.69 -0.14 10.29
CA ASN A 251 21.03 -0.70 10.21
C ASN A 251 21.41 -1.61 11.39
N SER A 252 20.48 -1.97 12.25
CA SER A 252 20.73 -2.89 13.38
C SER A 252 20.68 -4.34 12.92
N ALA A 253 21.59 -5.17 13.43
CA ALA A 253 21.60 -6.61 13.23
C ALA A 253 20.60 -7.36 14.14
N THR A 254 19.84 -6.64 14.97
CA THR A 254 18.85 -7.21 15.92
C THR A 254 17.43 -6.79 15.56
N LEU A 255 16.44 -7.53 16.06
CA LEU A 255 15.05 -7.11 15.98
C LEU A 255 14.83 -5.88 16.88
N ASP A 256 14.19 -4.86 16.32
CA ASP A 256 13.84 -3.69 17.12
C ASP A 256 12.71 -4.03 18.10
N VAL A 257 12.86 -3.49 19.30
CA VAL A 257 11.90 -3.66 20.39
C VAL A 257 11.02 -2.44 20.60
N ASN A 258 11.29 -1.35 19.89
CA ASN A 258 10.55 -0.07 20.02
C ASN A 258 10.22 0.51 18.63
N ASN A 259 9.22 1.37 18.57
CA ASN A 259 8.88 2.19 17.42
C ASN A 259 8.90 1.44 16.07
N ASN A 260 8.25 0.30 16.00
CA ASN A 260 8.20 -0.48 14.76
C ASN A 260 6.77 -0.74 14.28
N VAL A 261 6.64 -0.89 12.97
CA VAL A 261 5.45 -1.41 12.29
C VAL A 261 5.94 -2.42 11.27
N VAL A 262 5.76 -3.70 11.57
CA VAL A 262 6.38 -4.78 10.78
C VAL A 262 5.45 -5.98 10.60
N ILE A 263 5.68 -6.73 9.52
CA ILE A 263 5.19 -8.11 9.36
C ILE A 263 6.32 -9.04 9.80
N LYS A 264 6.00 -9.97 10.71
CA LYS A 264 6.94 -10.98 11.21
C LYS A 264 6.51 -12.40 10.81
N TYR A 265 7.48 -13.28 10.66
CA TYR A 265 7.29 -14.72 10.52
C TYR A 265 8.37 -15.47 11.31
N SER A 266 7.98 -16.50 12.02
CA SER A 266 8.83 -17.54 12.61
C SER A 266 8.00 -18.78 12.88
N HIS A 267 8.63 -19.98 12.93
CA HIS A 267 7.93 -21.24 13.21
C HIS A 267 7.12 -21.25 14.51
N GLY A 268 7.72 -20.77 15.59
CA GLY A 268 7.07 -20.70 16.90
C GLY A 268 6.19 -19.48 17.14
N LEU A 269 6.19 -18.53 16.20
CA LEU A 269 5.41 -17.31 16.30
C LEU A 269 4.09 -17.50 15.53
N ASN A 270 2.97 -17.22 16.19
CA ASN A 270 1.64 -17.26 15.57
C ASN A 270 1.36 -18.57 14.80
N SER A 271 1.86 -19.70 15.29
CA SER A 271 1.69 -21.02 14.66
C SER A 271 2.17 -21.11 13.21
N GLY A 272 3.27 -20.37 12.87
CA GLY A 272 3.85 -20.34 11.53
C GLY A 272 3.08 -19.48 10.52
N LYS A 273 2.19 -18.61 10.99
CA LYS A 273 1.52 -17.61 10.17
C LYS A 273 2.25 -16.27 10.23
N PHE A 274 1.97 -15.39 9.28
CA PHE A 274 2.37 -14.01 9.39
C PHE A 274 1.68 -13.32 10.57
N LEU A 275 2.43 -12.45 11.25
CA LEU A 275 1.97 -11.62 12.36
C LEU A 275 2.24 -10.14 12.02
N GLY A 276 1.21 -9.32 12.02
CA GLY A 276 1.34 -7.86 12.01
C GLY A 276 1.68 -7.37 13.42
N VAL A 277 2.68 -6.50 13.52
CA VAL A 277 3.21 -6.01 14.80
C VAL A 277 3.37 -4.51 14.75
N VAL A 278 2.85 -3.84 15.76
CA VAL A 278 3.02 -2.40 15.99
C VAL A 278 3.53 -2.19 17.42
N ARG A 279 4.52 -1.32 17.56
CA ARG A 279 5.06 -0.96 18.86
C ARG A 279 5.45 0.50 18.93
N SER A 280 4.92 1.22 19.88
CA SER A 280 5.38 2.57 20.23
C SER A 280 6.68 2.54 21.02
N ASN A 281 7.28 3.73 21.24
CA ASN A 281 8.45 3.85 22.10
C ASN A 281 8.10 3.39 23.54
N ALA A 282 8.82 2.40 24.05
CA ALA A 282 8.62 1.80 25.38
C ALA A 282 7.22 1.22 25.67
N GLY A 283 6.35 1.14 24.64
CA GLY A 283 5.02 0.56 24.76
C GLY A 283 5.00 -0.97 24.67
N ALA A 284 3.88 -1.57 25.02
CA ALA A 284 3.61 -2.97 24.74
C ALA A 284 3.50 -3.20 23.23
N GLU A 285 3.86 -4.40 22.78
CA GLU A 285 3.66 -4.83 21.40
C GLU A 285 2.18 -5.10 21.17
N SER A 286 1.59 -4.44 20.18
CA SER A 286 0.24 -4.71 19.69
C SER A 286 0.35 -5.57 18.44
N THR A 287 -0.38 -6.68 18.40
CA THR A 287 -0.25 -7.67 17.33
C THR A 287 -1.59 -8.03 16.71
N VAL A 288 -1.56 -8.46 15.46
CA VAL A 288 -2.71 -9.03 14.76
C VAL A 288 -2.27 -10.26 13.95
N ASP A 289 -3.03 -11.37 14.10
CA ASP A 289 -2.87 -12.56 13.24
C ASP A 289 -3.33 -12.21 11.82
N LEU A 290 -2.42 -12.33 10.85
CA LEU A 290 -2.74 -12.05 9.44
C LEU A 290 -3.44 -13.24 8.74
N GLY A 291 -3.69 -14.33 9.46
CA GLY A 291 -4.46 -15.49 8.97
C GLY A 291 -3.74 -16.35 7.91
N VAL A 292 -2.62 -15.88 7.35
CA VAL A 292 -1.90 -16.55 6.26
C VAL A 292 -0.78 -17.42 6.81
N THR A 293 -0.92 -18.74 6.68
CA THR A 293 0.14 -19.70 7.00
C THR A 293 1.22 -19.63 5.94
N VAL A 294 2.46 -19.43 6.38
CA VAL A 294 3.61 -19.30 5.47
C VAL A 294 3.99 -20.68 4.92
N ALA A 295 4.08 -20.80 3.61
CA ALA A 295 4.51 -22.00 2.92
C ALA A 295 5.91 -21.80 2.30
N ALA A 296 6.73 -22.85 2.34
CA ALA A 296 8.02 -22.84 1.64
C ALA A 296 7.79 -22.74 0.13
N ASN A 297 8.76 -22.14 -0.57
CA ASN A 297 8.74 -22.02 -2.03
C ASN A 297 7.52 -21.26 -2.59
N THR A 298 6.93 -20.39 -1.79
CA THR A 298 5.80 -19.54 -2.18
C THR A 298 6.23 -18.08 -2.18
N LEU A 299 5.90 -17.36 -3.25
CA LEU A 299 6.12 -15.92 -3.35
C LEU A 299 4.94 -15.20 -2.71
N TYR A 300 5.22 -14.32 -1.76
CA TYR A 300 4.23 -13.46 -1.11
C TYR A 300 4.52 -12.01 -1.41
N SER A 301 3.49 -11.24 -1.72
CA SER A 301 3.57 -9.77 -1.73
C SER A 301 3.15 -9.22 -0.38
N LEU A 302 4.08 -8.63 0.35
CA LEU A 302 3.84 -8.06 1.67
C LEU A 302 3.77 -6.54 1.56
N THR A 303 2.74 -5.94 2.14
CA THR A 303 2.62 -4.48 2.22
C THR A 303 2.26 -4.06 3.63
N VAL A 304 2.97 -3.04 4.12
CA VAL A 304 2.70 -2.36 5.38
C VAL A 304 2.29 -0.93 5.06
N CYS A 305 1.08 -0.57 5.46
CA CYS A 305 0.59 0.80 5.41
C CYS A 305 0.51 1.34 6.83
N PHE A 306 1.08 2.50 7.05
CA PHE A 306 1.08 3.16 8.34
C PHE A 306 0.53 4.57 8.18
N ASP A 307 -0.54 4.89 8.90
CA ASP A 307 -1.14 6.22 8.93
C ASP A 307 -1.12 6.76 10.36
N LYS A 308 -0.32 7.80 10.57
CA LYS A 308 -0.18 8.44 11.87
C LYS A 308 -1.36 9.34 12.22
N ALA A 309 -2.01 9.94 11.22
CA ALA A 309 -3.11 10.88 11.44
C ALA A 309 -4.31 10.20 12.09
N ILE A 310 -4.58 8.96 11.70
CA ILE A 310 -5.65 8.13 12.28
C ILE A 310 -5.13 7.06 13.25
N SER A 311 -3.82 7.06 13.54
CA SER A 311 -3.20 6.08 14.44
C SER A 311 -3.50 4.63 14.07
N GLU A 312 -3.34 4.28 12.78
CA GLU A 312 -3.61 2.96 12.25
C GLU A 312 -2.44 2.40 11.44
N ALA A 313 -2.16 1.11 11.61
CA ALA A 313 -1.30 0.32 10.73
C ALA A 313 -2.12 -0.80 10.09
N ARG A 314 -1.97 -0.99 8.79
CA ARG A 314 -2.62 -2.03 7.99
C ARG A 314 -1.59 -2.91 7.33
N PHE A 315 -1.88 -4.19 7.30
CA PHE A 315 -1.01 -5.22 6.79
C PHE A 315 -1.71 -5.97 5.66
N TYR A 316 -1.06 -6.06 4.51
CA TYR A 316 -1.58 -6.74 3.34
C TYR A 316 -0.67 -7.92 2.99
N VAL A 317 -1.28 -9.03 2.61
CA VAL A 317 -0.60 -10.19 2.04
C VAL A 317 -1.25 -10.49 0.71
N ASP A 318 -0.45 -10.55 -0.36
CA ASP A 318 -0.92 -10.78 -1.74
C ASP A 318 -2.01 -9.80 -2.18
N GLY A 319 -1.88 -8.54 -1.76
CA GLY A 319 -2.81 -7.47 -2.09
C GLY A 319 -4.14 -7.48 -1.34
N VAL A 320 -4.34 -8.43 -0.43
CA VAL A 320 -5.53 -8.50 0.42
C VAL A 320 -5.19 -7.96 1.81
N MET A 321 -6.01 -7.07 2.36
CA MET A 321 -5.82 -6.61 3.73
C MET A 321 -6.05 -7.77 4.70
N ALA A 322 -4.96 -8.21 5.34
CA ALA A 322 -4.94 -9.37 6.21
C ALA A 322 -5.14 -9.01 7.69
N GLY A 323 -4.87 -7.75 8.07
CA GLY A 323 -5.06 -7.30 9.43
C GLY A 323 -4.75 -5.83 9.62
N ARG A 324 -5.21 -5.29 10.76
CA ARG A 324 -4.93 -3.91 11.18
C ARG A 324 -4.69 -3.82 12.69
N VAL A 325 -3.95 -2.81 13.09
CA VAL A 325 -3.75 -2.41 14.48
C VAL A 325 -4.03 -0.93 14.60
N THR A 326 -4.84 -0.54 15.58
CA THR A 326 -5.13 0.86 15.91
C THR A 326 -4.49 1.24 17.24
N GLY A 327 -4.04 2.48 17.36
CA GLY A 327 -3.31 2.94 18.55
C GLY A 327 -1.89 2.39 18.62
N SER A 328 -1.17 2.71 19.69
CA SER A 328 0.22 2.27 19.93
C SER A 328 1.22 2.59 18.82
N MET A 329 0.94 3.63 18.02
CA MET A 329 1.78 4.00 16.88
C MET A 329 3.16 4.47 17.32
N PRO A 330 4.20 4.21 16.52
CA PRO A 330 5.53 4.74 16.77
C PRO A 330 5.52 6.26 16.98
N THR A 331 6.22 6.73 17.99
CA THR A 331 6.36 8.16 18.32
C THR A 331 7.77 8.71 18.05
N GLY A 332 8.69 7.84 17.64
CA GLY A 332 10.08 8.21 17.36
C GLY A 332 10.23 9.12 16.16
N THR A 333 11.39 9.77 16.05
CA THR A 333 11.69 10.77 15.02
C THR A 333 12.48 10.26 13.83
N ALA A 334 13.11 9.09 13.95
CA ALA A 334 13.92 8.50 12.88
C ALA A 334 13.52 7.03 12.69
N VAL A 335 13.05 6.72 11.50
CA VAL A 335 12.73 5.35 11.09
C VAL A 335 13.25 5.08 9.71
N GLY A 336 13.43 3.82 9.40
CA GLY A 336 13.78 3.36 8.07
C GLY A 336 13.07 2.06 7.74
N GLU A 337 13.04 1.75 6.47
CA GLU A 337 12.58 0.46 5.97
C GLU A 337 13.67 -0.59 6.19
N ARG A 338 13.24 -1.78 6.59
CA ARG A 338 14.14 -2.93 6.75
C ARG A 338 13.45 -4.24 6.45
N ALA A 339 14.16 -5.12 5.76
CA ALA A 339 13.89 -6.56 5.77
C ALA A 339 15.08 -7.28 6.43
N ILE A 340 14.81 -8.20 7.35
CA ILE A 340 15.85 -8.89 8.12
C ILE A 340 15.49 -10.35 8.35
N VAL A 341 16.52 -11.22 8.34
CA VAL A 341 16.45 -12.56 8.91
C VAL A 341 17.38 -12.67 10.09
N ILE A 342 16.91 -13.24 11.19
CA ILE A 342 17.70 -13.48 12.39
C ILE A 342 17.51 -14.90 12.85
N LYS A 343 18.59 -15.63 13.01
CA LYS A 343 18.58 -16.98 13.57
C LYS A 343 18.60 -16.92 15.09
N SER A 344 17.79 -17.77 15.72
CA SER A 344 17.75 -17.95 17.18
C SER A 344 18.12 -19.37 17.61
N ALA A 345 18.18 -20.34 16.69
CA ALA A 345 18.64 -21.69 16.97
C ALA A 345 19.07 -22.42 15.69
N GLY A 346 19.90 -23.46 15.88
CA GLY A 346 20.38 -24.34 14.82
C GLY A 346 21.56 -23.77 14.02
N THR A 347 22.24 -24.62 13.29
CA THR A 347 23.43 -24.27 12.49
C THR A 347 23.23 -24.36 10.98
N THR A 348 22.06 -24.80 10.53
CA THR A 348 21.73 -24.82 9.10
C THR A 348 21.40 -23.42 8.63
N GLU A 349 22.03 -22.99 7.55
CA GLU A 349 21.72 -21.70 6.91
C GLU A 349 20.24 -21.59 6.52
N ARG A 350 19.69 -20.42 6.71
CA ARG A 350 18.34 -20.05 6.27
C ARG A 350 18.40 -18.79 5.42
N VAL A 351 17.61 -18.78 4.37
CA VAL A 351 17.60 -17.72 3.35
C VAL A 351 16.20 -17.15 3.23
N ALA A 352 16.10 -15.83 3.15
CA ALA A 352 14.94 -15.16 2.60
C ALA A 352 15.32 -14.43 1.31
N ARG A 353 14.50 -14.57 0.29
CA ARG A 353 14.64 -13.91 -1.00
C ARG A 353 13.66 -12.76 -1.10
N LEU A 354 14.14 -11.63 -1.55
CA LEU A 354 13.39 -10.37 -1.61
C LEU A 354 13.50 -9.75 -3.00
N THR A 355 12.41 -9.18 -3.46
CA THR A 355 12.38 -8.36 -4.69
C THR A 355 11.27 -7.30 -4.58
N GLY A 356 11.33 -6.29 -5.44
CA GLY A 356 10.28 -5.27 -5.51
C GLY A 356 10.12 -4.46 -4.22
N LEU A 357 11.24 -4.13 -3.54
CA LEU A 357 11.19 -3.21 -2.40
C LEU A 357 10.71 -1.84 -2.87
N THR A 358 9.61 -1.37 -2.29
CA THR A 358 9.04 -0.06 -2.60
C THR A 358 8.73 0.70 -1.34
N PHE A 359 8.93 2.01 -1.40
CA PHE A 359 8.62 2.93 -0.33
C PHE A 359 7.88 4.14 -0.91
N SER A 360 6.75 4.48 -0.32
CA SER A 360 5.96 5.67 -0.68
C SER A 360 5.56 6.42 0.57
N THR A 361 5.63 7.75 0.54
CA THR A 361 5.14 8.61 1.61
C THR A 361 4.23 9.68 1.07
N ILE A 362 3.26 10.07 1.89
CA ILE A 362 2.36 11.18 1.61
C ILE A 362 2.37 12.10 2.81
N TYR A 363 2.59 13.36 2.56
CA TYR A 363 2.63 14.44 3.53
C TYR A 363 1.31 15.20 3.60
#